data_0714fcc2e2654c0d45525d7aab9d3487
#
_entry.id   0714fcc2e2654c0d45525d7aab9d3487
#
_cell.length_a   1.000
_cell.length_b   1.000
_cell.length_c   1.000
_cell.angle_alpha   90.00
_cell.angle_beta   90.00
_cell.angle_gamma   90.00
#
_symmetry.space_group_name_H-M   'P 1'
#
loop_
_entity.id
_entity.type
_entity.pdbx_description
1 polymer ?
#
loop_
_entity_poly.entity_id
_entity_poly.type
_entity_poly.pdbx_seq_one_letter_code
_entity_poly.pdbx_strand_id
1 'polypeptide(L)'
;RLGGDEFACLVADWEDRAQLSRLARKMFDAVAAPLSVGELRLTVRPSIGIALYPTHGLGPDELVANADAAMYRAKRGQSGVAFCEDRAPG
;
A
#
# COMPACT_ATOMS: atom_id res chain seq x y z
N ARG A 1 1.42 9.19 -2.87
CA ARG A 1 -0.04 9.24 -3.01
C ARG A 1 -0.42 9.33 -4.49
N LEU A 2 -1.20 8.38 -4.96
CA LEU A 2 -1.60 8.30 -6.36
C LEU A 2 -2.99 8.88 -6.63
N GLY A 3 -3.81 8.99 -5.62
CA GLY A 3 -5.15 9.56 -5.70
C GLY A 3 -5.57 10.04 -4.33
N GLY A 4 -6.83 10.38 -4.13
CA GLY A 4 -7.32 10.91 -2.86
C GLY A 4 -7.04 9.99 -1.68
N ASP A 5 -7.29 8.70 -1.86
CA ASP A 5 -7.12 7.67 -0.83
C ASP A 5 -6.20 6.53 -1.29
N GLU A 6 -5.38 6.77 -2.31
CA GLU A 6 -4.52 5.78 -2.91
C GLU A 6 -3.06 6.06 -2.60
N PHE A 7 -2.32 5.04 -2.12
CA PHE A 7 -0.94 5.17 -1.71
C PHE A 7 -0.11 4.02 -2.26
N ALA A 8 1.08 4.33 -2.72
CA ALA A 8 2.06 3.34 -3.10
C ALA A 8 3.27 3.46 -2.16
N CYS A 9 3.76 2.33 -1.68
CA CYS A 9 4.96 2.26 -0.86
C CYS A 9 6.04 1.52 -1.62
N LEU A 10 7.18 2.18 -1.83
CA LEU A 10 8.34 1.58 -2.46
C LEU A 10 9.40 1.43 -1.39
N VAL A 11 9.82 0.21 -1.12
CA VAL A 11 10.71 -0.09 -0.01
C VAL A 11 11.91 -0.86 -0.53
N ALA A 12 13.12 -0.46 -0.12
CA ALA A 12 14.30 -1.26 -0.35
C ALA A 12 14.15 -2.60 0.36
N ASP A 13 14.79 -3.63 -0.19
CA ASP A 13 14.59 -5.00 0.20
C ASP A 13 14.55 -5.17 1.73
N TRP A 14 13.39 -5.58 2.22
CA TRP A 14 13.15 -5.74 3.66
C TRP A 14 12.95 -7.22 3.95
N GLU A 15 13.83 -7.78 4.77
CA GLU A 15 13.83 -9.21 5.04
C GLU A 15 12.60 -9.69 5.81
N ASP A 16 12.08 -8.85 6.70
CA ASP A 16 10.93 -9.22 7.53
C ASP A 16 9.65 -8.61 6.98
N ARG A 17 8.99 -9.34 6.09
CA ARG A 17 7.72 -8.92 5.52
C ARG A 17 6.60 -8.81 6.56
N ALA A 18 6.66 -9.59 7.62
CA ALA A 18 5.67 -9.52 8.68
C ALA A 18 5.75 -8.17 9.40
N GLN A 19 6.97 -7.70 9.67
CA GLN A 19 7.18 -6.39 10.29
C GLN A 19 6.71 -5.27 9.36
N LEU A 20 7.03 -5.37 8.07
CA LEU A 20 6.60 -4.40 7.09
C LEU A 20 5.08 -4.39 6.94
N SER A 21 4.45 -5.54 6.99
CA SER A 21 2.99 -5.65 6.97
C SER A 21 2.35 -4.96 8.17
N ARG A 22 2.94 -5.12 9.35
CA ARG A 22 2.46 -4.44 10.56
C ARG A 22 2.61 -2.92 10.43
N LEU A 23 3.74 -2.47 9.87
CA LEU A 23 3.95 -1.04 9.65
C LEU A 23 2.92 -0.49 8.67
N ALA A 24 2.68 -1.20 7.56
CA ALA A 24 1.68 -0.78 6.58
C ALA A 24 0.28 -0.72 7.19
N ARG A 25 -0.05 -1.66 8.07
CA ARG A 25 -1.34 -1.65 8.77
C ARG A 25 -1.46 -0.47 9.71
N LYS A 26 -0.38 -0.09 10.38
CA LYS A 26 -0.37 1.13 11.21
C LYS A 26 -0.58 2.38 10.36
N MET A 27 0.03 2.42 9.19
CA MET A 27 -0.18 3.54 8.25
C MET A 27 -1.63 3.60 7.80
N PHE A 28 -2.20 2.45 7.46
CA PHE A 28 -3.61 2.37 7.09
C PHE A 28 -4.50 2.90 8.21
N ASP A 29 -4.29 2.42 9.43
CA ASP A 29 -5.12 2.81 10.58
C ASP A 29 -5.00 4.30 10.87
N ALA A 30 -3.81 4.86 10.72
CA ALA A 30 -3.59 6.29 10.95
C ALA A 30 -4.37 7.16 9.94
N VAL A 31 -4.39 6.75 8.67
CA VAL A 31 -5.11 7.48 7.63
C VAL A 31 -6.62 7.24 7.74
N ALA A 32 -7.02 6.04 8.12
CA ALA A 32 -8.44 5.67 8.23
C ALA A 32 -9.11 6.20 9.50
N ALA A 33 -8.33 6.72 10.45
CA ALA A 33 -8.89 7.23 11.70
C ALA A 33 -9.91 8.33 11.42
N PRO A 34 -11.10 8.29 12.04
CA PRO A 34 -12.11 9.31 11.80
C PRO A 34 -11.62 10.69 12.21
N LEU A 35 -11.95 11.68 11.38
CA LEU A 35 -11.64 13.08 11.65
C LEU A 35 -12.94 13.83 11.87
N SER A 36 -13.01 14.56 12.98
CA SER A 36 -14.17 15.39 13.30
C SER A 36 -13.84 16.86 13.05
N VAL A 37 -14.69 17.53 12.27
CA VAL A 37 -14.58 18.96 12.00
C VAL A 37 -15.94 19.57 12.32
N GLY A 38 -16.04 20.23 13.49
CA GLY A 38 -17.33 20.70 13.98
C GLY A 38 -18.25 19.52 14.21
N GLU A 39 -19.43 19.53 13.59
CA GLU A 39 -20.39 18.43 13.65
C GLU A 39 -20.16 17.38 12.56
N LEU A 40 -19.24 17.65 11.64
CA LEU A 40 -18.95 16.76 10.52
C LEU A 40 -17.92 15.71 10.93
N ARG A 41 -18.23 14.45 10.65
CA ARG A 41 -17.29 13.36 10.87
C ARG A 41 -16.89 12.76 9.52
N LEU A 42 -15.59 12.79 9.23
CA LEU A 42 -15.04 12.31 7.98
C LEU A 42 -14.27 11.01 8.21
N THR A 43 -14.48 10.06 7.32
CA THR A 43 -13.76 8.78 7.34
C THR A 43 -13.19 8.52 5.96
N VAL A 44 -11.90 8.14 5.92
CA VAL A 44 -11.22 7.78 4.69
C VAL A 44 -10.83 6.31 4.78
N ARG A 45 -11.03 5.57 3.70
CA ARG A 45 -10.60 4.19 3.61
C ARG A 45 -9.47 4.12 2.58
N PRO A 46 -8.21 4.15 3.03
CA PRO A 46 -7.09 4.15 2.10
C PRO A 46 -6.88 2.77 1.45
N SER A 47 -6.21 2.78 0.30
CA SER A 47 -5.73 1.58 -0.35
C SER A 47 -4.23 1.71 -0.53
N ILE A 48 -3.47 0.77 0.01
CA ILE A 48 -2.02 0.83 0.05
C ILE A 48 -1.45 -0.37 -0.69
N GLY A 49 -0.66 -0.10 -1.73
CA GLY A 49 0.09 -1.11 -2.46
C GLY A 49 1.57 -1.01 -2.13
N ILE A 50 2.24 -2.12 -1.94
CA ILE A 50 3.63 -2.18 -1.52
C ILE A 50 4.44 -2.97 -2.54
N ALA A 51 5.53 -2.38 -3.04
CA ALA A 51 6.50 -3.06 -3.87
C ALA A 51 7.88 -2.95 -3.23
N LEU A 52 8.62 -4.06 -3.26
CA LEU A 52 9.95 -4.17 -2.65
C LEU A 52 11.02 -4.16 -3.73
N TYR A 53 12.03 -3.33 -3.55
CA TYR A 53 13.21 -3.34 -4.41
C TYR A 53 14.27 -4.29 -3.80
N PRO A 54 14.93 -5.13 -4.58
CA PRO A 54 14.76 -5.33 -6.02
C PRO A 54 13.77 -6.44 -6.40
N THR A 55 13.08 -7.03 -5.44
CA THR A 55 12.23 -8.20 -5.67
C THR A 55 11.11 -7.93 -6.67
N HIS A 56 10.49 -6.75 -6.58
CA HIS A 56 9.33 -6.40 -7.39
C HIS A 56 9.64 -5.40 -8.49
N GLY A 57 10.92 -5.17 -8.77
CA GLY A 57 11.33 -4.29 -9.86
C GLY A 57 12.74 -3.77 -9.66
N LEU A 58 13.42 -3.47 -10.75
CA LEU A 58 14.80 -2.99 -10.74
C LEU A 58 14.89 -1.48 -10.97
N GLY A 59 13.80 -0.85 -11.41
CA GLY A 59 13.75 0.57 -11.65
C GLY A 59 12.51 1.20 -11.09
N PRO A 60 12.48 2.54 -10.97
CA PRO A 60 11.36 3.23 -10.34
C PRO A 60 10.04 3.04 -11.09
N ASP A 61 10.06 3.04 -12.41
CA ASP A 61 8.83 2.89 -13.19
C ASP A 61 8.19 1.53 -12.98
N GLU A 62 9.01 0.48 -12.94
CA GLU A 62 8.53 -0.88 -12.71
C GLU A 62 7.99 -1.04 -11.27
N LEU A 63 8.70 -0.48 -10.30
CA LEU A 63 8.28 -0.53 -8.90
C LEU A 63 6.95 0.19 -8.69
N VAL A 64 6.81 1.38 -9.26
CA VAL A 64 5.55 2.14 -9.16
C VAL A 64 4.41 1.39 -9.82
N ALA A 65 4.62 0.84 -11.01
CA ALA A 65 3.59 0.08 -11.71
C ALA A 65 3.15 -1.14 -10.90
N ASN A 66 4.10 -1.85 -10.27
CA ASN A 66 3.81 -3.02 -9.47
C ASN A 66 3.12 -2.66 -8.16
N ALA A 67 3.54 -1.57 -7.52
CA ALA A 67 2.87 -1.07 -6.32
C ALA A 67 1.44 -0.61 -6.63
N ASP A 68 1.25 0.03 -7.78
CA ASP A 68 -0.07 0.47 -8.22
C ASP A 68 -1.00 -0.71 -8.45
N ALA A 69 -0.51 -1.78 -9.08
CA ALA A 69 -1.29 -3.00 -9.27
C ALA A 69 -1.68 -3.63 -7.93
N ALA A 70 -0.76 -3.65 -6.97
CA ALA A 70 -1.04 -4.15 -5.63
C ALA A 70 -2.09 -3.30 -4.92
N MET A 71 -1.97 -1.99 -5.02
CA MET A 71 -2.92 -1.04 -4.45
C MET A 71 -4.32 -1.27 -5.04
N TYR A 72 -4.41 -1.49 -6.33
CA TYR A 72 -5.68 -1.76 -6.99
C TYR A 72 -6.32 -3.06 -6.46
N ARG A 73 -5.51 -4.11 -6.24
CA ARG A 73 -6.02 -5.33 -5.61
C ARG A 73 -6.52 -5.09 -4.19
N ALA A 74 -5.78 -4.28 -3.43
CA ALA A 74 -6.21 -3.91 -2.08
C ALA A 74 -7.56 -3.19 -2.09
N LYS A 75 -7.74 -2.31 -3.05
CA LYS A 75 -8.99 -1.55 -3.20
C LYS A 75 -10.15 -2.46 -3.58
N ARG A 76 -9.97 -3.33 -4.59
CA ARG A 76 -11.02 -4.23 -5.04
C ARG A 76 -11.39 -5.28 -4.00
N GLY A 77 -10.40 -5.81 -3.30
CA GLY A 77 -10.61 -6.79 -2.25
C GLY A 77 -11.02 -6.20 -0.91
N GLN A 78 -11.04 -4.88 -0.81
CA GLN A 78 -11.35 -4.16 0.44
C GLN A 78 -10.41 -4.54 1.59
N SER A 79 -9.22 -5.02 1.28
CA SER A 79 -8.23 -5.40 2.29
C SER A 79 -7.49 -4.20 2.86
N GLY A 80 -7.41 -3.11 2.12
CA GLY A 80 -6.74 -1.89 2.52
C GLY A 80 -5.24 -1.89 2.26
N VAL A 81 -4.57 -3.03 2.36
CA VAL A 81 -3.13 -3.16 2.13
C VAL A 81 -2.88 -4.42 1.32
N ALA A 82 -2.01 -4.33 0.31
CA ALA A 82 -1.57 -5.48 -0.46
C ALA A 82 -0.12 -5.32 -0.88
N PHE A 83 0.62 -6.42 -0.83
CA PHE A 83 1.96 -6.49 -1.41
C PHE A 83 1.86 -6.84 -2.90
N CYS A 84 2.82 -6.37 -3.67
CA CYS A 84 3.02 -6.85 -5.02
C CYS A 84 3.29 -8.35 -4.96
N GLU A 85 2.71 -9.09 -5.91
CA GLU A 85 2.97 -10.53 -5.98
C GLU A 85 4.39 -10.77 -6.46
N ASP A 86 5.08 -11.73 -5.84
CA ASP A 86 6.38 -12.14 -6.30
C ASP A 86 6.24 -12.74 -7.70
N ARG A 87 7.23 -12.45 -8.54
CA ARG A 87 7.23 -13.00 -9.89
C ARG A 87 7.33 -14.51 -9.80
N ALA A 88 6.39 -15.20 -10.45
CA ALA A 88 6.44 -16.65 -10.48
C ALA A 88 7.72 -17.12 -11.17
N PRO A 89 8.39 -18.14 -10.61
CA PRO A 89 9.52 -18.73 -11.28
C PRO A 89 9.03 -19.34 -12.59
N GLY A 90 9.59 -18.83 -13.67
CA GLY A 90 9.07 -19.15 -14.94
C GLY A 90 9.92 -19.90 -15.83
#